data_265cd638ddcd2957fe25ae519b4f0a57
#
_entry.id   265cd638ddcd2957fe25ae519b4f0a57
#
_cell.length_a   1.000
_cell.length_b   1.000
_cell.length_c   1.000
_cell.angle_alpha   90.00
_cell.angle_beta   90.00
_cell.angle_gamma   90.00
#
_symmetry.space_group_name_H-M   'P 1'
#
loop_
_entity.id
_entity.type
_entity.pdbx_description
1 polymer ?
#
loop_
_entity_poly.entity_id
_entity_poly.type
_entity_poly.pdbx_seq_one_letter_code
_entity_poly.pdbx_strand_id
1 'polypeptide(L)'
;MPNESHPAPNANRRRAAFFDRDGVLNEDIGFAHRPDQITWMPGAREAVKRLNDAGFLVFVVTNQAGVARGLYSEEHVRTLHRWMQQELHAVGAHVDAFYHCPHHPEHGEPPYRTDCACRKPEPGMLLQAMAEWPVEPKGSFLIGDRDTDLQAAQRAGIEGTLYRGGDLDAVVAGIMARSMDGVAAGG
;
A
#
# COMPACT_ATOMS: atom_id res chain seq x y z
N MET A 1 -12.37 22.93 34.49
CA MET A 1 -11.53 22.89 33.26
C MET A 1 -10.96 21.48 33.16
N PRO A 2 -11.51 20.59 32.31
CA PRO A 2 -10.89 19.26 32.08
C PRO A 2 -9.63 19.44 31.24
N ASN A 3 -8.54 18.95 31.78
CA ASN A 3 -7.21 18.90 31.19
C ASN A 3 -7.26 17.88 30.02
N GLU A 4 -7.26 18.35 28.78
CA GLU A 4 -7.05 17.50 27.61
C GLU A 4 -5.59 17.04 27.60
N SER A 5 -5.34 15.92 28.30
CA SER A 5 -4.08 15.20 28.17
C SER A 5 -3.99 14.62 26.75
N HIS A 6 -3.26 15.34 25.88
CA HIS A 6 -2.76 14.76 24.64
C HIS A 6 -1.95 13.52 25.01
N PRO A 7 -2.25 12.33 24.46
CA PRO A 7 -1.40 11.17 24.67
C PRO A 7 0.00 11.50 24.19
N ALA A 8 0.99 11.26 25.05
CA ALA A 8 2.40 11.42 24.71
C ALA A 8 2.71 10.67 23.41
N PRO A 9 3.62 11.18 22.56
CA PRO A 9 3.99 10.51 21.32
C PRO A 9 4.47 9.10 21.68
N ASN A 10 3.75 8.10 21.14
CA ASN A 10 4.00 6.70 21.42
C ASN A 10 5.37 6.36 20.81
N ALA A 11 6.41 6.20 21.60
CA ALA A 11 7.81 6.02 21.22
C ALA A 11 8.07 4.81 20.29
N ASN A 12 7.02 4.08 19.92
CA ASN A 12 7.09 2.86 19.11
C ASN A 12 6.38 2.99 17.73
N ARG A 13 5.90 4.17 17.34
CA ARG A 13 5.30 4.36 16.01
C ARG A 13 6.37 4.47 14.93
N ARG A 14 6.13 3.83 13.80
CA ARG A 14 7.01 3.85 12.62
C ARG A 14 6.28 4.44 11.42
N ARG A 15 7.00 5.17 10.58
CA ARG A 15 6.47 5.60 9.29
C ARG A 15 6.14 4.37 8.44
N ALA A 16 5.15 4.49 7.59
CA ALA A 16 4.70 3.44 6.69
C ALA A 16 4.76 3.87 5.23
N ALA A 17 5.12 2.94 4.37
CA ALA A 17 4.97 3.07 2.93
C ALA A 17 3.87 2.10 2.47
N PHE A 18 2.89 2.64 1.78
CA PHE A 18 1.81 1.88 1.17
C PHE A 18 2.03 1.82 -0.34
N PHE A 19 1.82 0.66 -0.93
CA PHE A 19 1.91 0.47 -2.37
C PHE A 19 0.60 -0.07 -2.93
N ASP A 20 0.13 0.47 -4.05
CA ASP A 20 -0.73 -0.33 -4.89
C ASP A 20 0.07 -1.52 -5.44
N ARG A 21 -0.61 -2.58 -5.83
CA ARG A 21 0.03 -3.78 -6.37
C ARG A 21 0.20 -3.68 -7.88
N ASP A 22 -0.91 -3.70 -8.62
CA ASP A 22 -0.91 -3.73 -10.08
C ASP A 22 -0.60 -2.33 -10.64
N GLY A 23 0.40 -2.22 -11.49
CA GLY A 23 0.91 -0.96 -12.04
C GLY A 23 1.96 -0.26 -11.17
N VAL A 24 2.27 -0.77 -9.97
CA VAL A 24 3.29 -0.21 -9.06
C VAL A 24 4.33 -1.25 -8.67
N LEU A 25 3.95 -2.36 -8.02
CA LEU A 25 4.89 -3.43 -7.68
C LEU A 25 5.08 -4.40 -8.84
N ASN A 26 4.03 -4.68 -9.59
CA ASN A 26 4.06 -5.49 -10.79
C ASN A 26 3.33 -4.80 -11.95
N GLU A 27 3.62 -5.23 -13.17
CA GLU A 27 2.91 -4.75 -14.35
C GLU A 27 1.40 -4.99 -14.22
N ASP A 28 0.60 -3.99 -14.61
CA ASP A 28 -0.85 -4.13 -14.67
C ASP A 28 -1.26 -4.82 -15.99
N ILE A 29 -1.65 -6.09 -15.88
CA ILE A 29 -2.19 -6.88 -16.99
C ILE A 29 -3.72 -7.05 -16.90
N GLY A 30 -4.37 -6.28 -16.04
CA GLY A 30 -5.81 -6.28 -15.76
C GLY A 30 -6.16 -7.12 -14.53
N PHE A 31 -6.09 -8.44 -14.58
CA PHE A 31 -6.57 -9.31 -13.50
C PHE A 31 -5.53 -10.38 -13.11
N ALA A 32 -4.31 -9.94 -12.79
CA ALA A 32 -3.26 -10.82 -12.32
C ALA A 32 -3.66 -11.52 -11.01
N HIS A 33 -3.66 -12.85 -11.01
CA HIS A 33 -4.05 -13.67 -9.87
C HIS A 33 -3.22 -14.95 -9.69
N ARG A 34 -2.20 -15.16 -10.54
CA ARG A 34 -1.27 -16.30 -10.49
C ARG A 34 0.18 -15.82 -10.58
N PRO A 35 1.14 -16.55 -9.97
CA PRO A 35 2.56 -16.24 -10.03
C PRO A 35 3.14 -16.06 -11.44
N ASP A 36 2.73 -16.92 -12.38
CA ASP A 36 3.20 -16.89 -13.78
C ASP A 36 2.75 -15.65 -14.58
N GLN A 37 1.86 -14.85 -14.00
CA GLN A 37 1.37 -13.60 -14.57
C GLN A 37 2.09 -12.36 -14.01
N ILE A 38 2.98 -12.52 -13.04
CA ILE A 38 3.64 -11.40 -12.37
C ILE A 38 4.98 -11.09 -13.04
N THR A 39 5.08 -9.88 -13.55
CA THR A 39 6.33 -9.23 -13.91
C THR A 39 6.55 -8.07 -12.94
N TRP A 40 7.60 -8.14 -12.12
CA TRP A 40 7.93 -7.07 -11.20
C TRP A 40 8.30 -5.79 -11.95
N MET A 41 7.83 -4.63 -11.44
CA MET A 41 8.27 -3.35 -11.97
C MET A 41 9.77 -3.14 -11.66
N PRO A 42 10.50 -2.40 -12.53
CA PRO A 42 11.91 -2.10 -12.27
C PRO A 42 12.12 -1.45 -10.89
N GLY A 43 13.05 -1.97 -10.11
CA GLY A 43 13.36 -1.46 -8.77
C GLY A 43 12.32 -1.76 -7.69
N ALA A 44 11.25 -2.53 -7.96
CA ALA A 44 10.16 -2.74 -6.99
C ALA A 44 10.62 -3.50 -5.74
N ARG A 45 11.40 -4.57 -5.90
CA ARG A 45 11.90 -5.34 -4.77
C ARG A 45 12.98 -4.59 -3.98
N GLU A 46 13.81 -3.84 -4.67
CA GLU A 46 14.83 -2.94 -4.11
C GLU A 46 14.20 -1.81 -3.31
N ALA A 47 13.10 -1.22 -3.81
CA ALA A 47 12.32 -0.19 -3.11
C ALA A 47 11.77 -0.70 -1.77
N VAL A 48 11.17 -1.90 -1.77
CA VAL A 48 10.67 -2.54 -0.53
C VAL A 48 11.83 -2.78 0.43
N LYS A 49 12.94 -3.34 -0.06
CA LYS A 49 14.13 -3.58 0.78
C LYS A 49 14.68 -2.28 1.38
N ARG A 50 14.82 -1.22 0.60
CA ARG A 50 15.29 0.10 1.08
C ARG A 50 14.43 0.61 2.23
N LEU A 51 13.11 0.48 2.11
CA LEU A 51 12.17 0.90 3.15
C LEU A 51 12.29 0.05 4.42
N ASN A 52 12.42 -1.27 4.27
CA ASN A 52 12.66 -2.14 5.42
C ASN A 52 13.97 -1.78 6.13
N ASP A 53 15.07 -1.58 5.39
CA ASP A 53 16.38 -1.20 5.94
C ASP A 53 16.32 0.17 6.65
N ALA A 54 15.43 1.06 6.20
CA ALA A 54 15.19 2.37 6.83
C ALA A 54 14.16 2.32 7.98
N GLY A 55 13.63 1.15 8.34
CA GLY A 55 12.72 0.95 9.47
C GLY A 55 11.26 1.31 9.19
N PHE A 56 10.87 1.52 7.93
CA PHE A 56 9.46 1.70 7.57
C PHE A 56 8.67 0.39 7.72
N LEU A 57 7.40 0.52 8.09
CA LEU A 57 6.41 -0.51 7.80
C LEU A 57 6.06 -0.46 6.31
N VAL A 58 5.90 -1.61 5.68
CA VAL A 58 5.55 -1.68 4.25
C VAL A 58 4.25 -2.45 4.08
N PHE A 59 3.29 -1.84 3.41
CA PHE A 59 1.97 -2.40 3.17
C PHE A 59 1.62 -2.40 1.68
N VAL A 60 0.87 -3.40 1.26
CA VAL A 60 0.22 -3.43 -0.05
C VAL A 60 -1.28 -3.20 0.14
N VAL A 61 -1.87 -2.27 -0.62
CA VAL A 61 -3.30 -1.93 -0.60
C VAL A 61 -3.85 -1.95 -2.02
N THR A 62 -4.61 -2.99 -2.38
CA THR A 62 -4.97 -3.27 -3.77
C THR A 62 -6.46 -3.51 -3.99
N ASN A 63 -7.03 -2.89 -5.03
CA ASN A 63 -8.39 -3.18 -5.48
C ASN A 63 -8.37 -4.45 -6.36
N GLN A 64 -9.07 -5.49 -5.93
CA GLN A 64 -9.12 -6.79 -6.61
C GLN A 64 -10.55 -7.13 -7.09
N ALA A 65 -11.09 -6.29 -7.97
CA ALA A 65 -12.44 -6.43 -8.52
C ALA A 65 -12.67 -7.68 -9.36
N GLY A 66 -11.61 -8.40 -9.73
CA GLY A 66 -11.72 -9.71 -10.38
C GLY A 66 -12.45 -10.74 -9.52
N VAL A 67 -12.39 -10.58 -8.18
CA VAL A 67 -13.17 -11.42 -7.25
C VAL A 67 -14.66 -11.15 -7.43
N ALA A 68 -15.10 -9.90 -7.38
CA ALA A 68 -16.50 -9.54 -7.61
C ALA A 68 -16.98 -10.00 -8.99
N ARG A 69 -16.13 -9.95 -10.00
CA ARG A 69 -16.44 -10.39 -11.37
C ARG A 69 -16.43 -11.92 -11.56
N GLY A 70 -16.10 -12.70 -10.51
CA GLY A 70 -16.02 -14.16 -10.59
C GLY A 70 -14.85 -14.71 -11.42
N LEU A 71 -13.84 -13.88 -11.72
CA LEU A 71 -12.67 -14.29 -12.50
C LEU A 71 -11.69 -15.14 -11.69
N TYR A 72 -11.61 -14.89 -10.40
CA TYR A 72 -10.80 -15.62 -9.42
C TYR A 72 -11.35 -15.38 -8.00
N SER A 73 -10.97 -16.25 -7.06
CA SER A 73 -11.41 -16.14 -5.67
C SER A 73 -10.44 -15.31 -4.82
N GLU A 74 -10.89 -14.91 -3.62
CA GLU A 74 -9.98 -14.31 -2.64
C GLU A 74 -8.82 -15.24 -2.25
N GLU A 75 -9.01 -16.56 -2.29
CA GLU A 75 -7.91 -17.50 -2.02
C GLU A 75 -6.82 -17.43 -3.10
N HIS A 76 -7.18 -17.20 -4.36
CA HIS A 76 -6.18 -16.91 -5.40
C HIS A 76 -5.40 -15.62 -5.08
N VAL A 77 -6.08 -14.56 -4.62
CA VAL A 77 -5.42 -13.31 -4.20
C VAL A 77 -4.45 -13.57 -3.06
N ARG A 78 -4.89 -14.27 -2.00
CA ARG A 78 -4.04 -14.60 -0.85
C ARG A 78 -2.86 -15.48 -1.25
N THR A 79 -3.07 -16.45 -2.14
CA THR A 79 -2.00 -17.33 -2.64
C THR A 79 -0.95 -16.55 -3.43
N LEU A 80 -1.38 -15.64 -4.30
CA LEU A 80 -0.46 -14.75 -5.02
C LEU A 80 0.33 -13.85 -4.04
N HIS A 81 -0.32 -13.27 -3.04
CA HIS A 81 0.36 -12.44 -2.04
C HIS A 81 1.40 -13.23 -1.22
N ARG A 82 1.11 -14.51 -0.86
CA ARG A 82 2.10 -15.39 -0.21
C ARG A 82 3.31 -15.64 -1.10
N TRP A 83 3.08 -15.88 -2.39
CA TRP A 83 4.18 -16.04 -3.35
C TRP A 83 5.00 -14.75 -3.51
N MET A 84 4.36 -13.58 -3.65
CA MET A 84 5.06 -12.29 -3.70
C MET A 84 5.92 -12.07 -2.46
N GLN A 85 5.42 -12.43 -1.28
CA GLN A 85 6.17 -12.35 -0.03
C GLN A 85 7.41 -13.26 -0.05
N GLN A 86 7.32 -14.49 -0.60
CA GLN A 86 8.45 -15.39 -0.75
C GLN A 86 9.53 -14.82 -1.69
N GLU A 87 9.11 -14.23 -2.82
CA GLU A 87 10.01 -13.55 -3.76
C GLU A 87 10.73 -12.36 -3.12
N LEU A 88 10.05 -11.60 -2.29
CA LEU A 88 10.63 -10.48 -1.54
C LEU A 88 11.62 -11.01 -0.49
N HIS A 89 11.28 -12.06 0.26
CA HIS A 89 12.18 -12.67 1.24
C HIS A 89 13.48 -13.19 0.60
N ALA A 90 13.42 -13.69 -0.63
CA ALA A 90 14.60 -14.16 -1.36
C ALA A 90 15.65 -13.06 -1.60
N VAL A 91 15.23 -11.77 -1.59
CA VAL A 91 16.13 -10.60 -1.72
C VAL A 91 16.32 -9.85 -0.39
N GLY A 92 15.86 -10.41 0.73
CA GLY A 92 15.97 -9.80 2.06
C GLY A 92 15.02 -8.65 2.30
N ALA A 93 13.89 -8.63 1.56
CA ALA A 93 12.80 -7.67 1.71
C ALA A 93 11.53 -8.34 2.27
N HIS A 94 10.58 -7.56 2.77
CA HIS A 94 9.28 -8.07 3.20
C HIS A 94 8.19 -6.99 3.14
N VAL A 95 6.95 -7.42 3.01
CA VAL A 95 5.74 -6.63 3.23
C VAL A 95 5.17 -7.03 4.59
N ASP A 96 4.86 -6.08 5.44
CA ASP A 96 4.31 -6.34 6.78
C ASP A 96 2.88 -6.88 6.70
N ALA A 97 2.05 -6.34 5.79
CA ALA A 97 0.73 -6.89 5.50
C ALA A 97 0.22 -6.53 4.09
N PHE A 98 -0.63 -7.41 3.55
CA PHE A 98 -1.35 -7.20 2.30
C PHE A 98 -2.83 -7.00 2.60
N TYR A 99 -3.39 -5.89 2.14
CA TYR A 99 -4.81 -5.58 2.19
C TYR A 99 -5.39 -5.56 0.77
N HIS A 100 -6.53 -6.20 0.58
CA HIS A 100 -7.21 -6.18 -0.71
C HIS A 100 -8.70 -5.91 -0.55
N CYS A 101 -9.28 -5.22 -1.53
CA CYS A 101 -10.72 -5.05 -1.63
C CYS A 101 -11.26 -5.97 -2.74
N PRO A 102 -12.09 -6.96 -2.42
CA PRO A 102 -12.68 -7.87 -3.40
C PRO A 102 -13.95 -7.32 -4.06
N HIS A 103 -14.45 -6.17 -3.60
CA HIS A 103 -15.76 -5.64 -3.95
C HIS A 103 -15.75 -4.80 -5.22
N HIS A 104 -16.94 -4.70 -5.84
CA HIS A 104 -17.24 -3.74 -6.89
C HIS A 104 -18.69 -3.22 -6.74
N PRO A 105 -18.97 -1.91 -6.92
CA PRO A 105 -20.33 -1.39 -6.74
C PRO A 105 -21.32 -1.89 -7.79
N GLU A 106 -20.87 -2.15 -9.02
CA GLU A 106 -21.73 -2.45 -10.17
C GLU A 106 -21.60 -3.88 -10.68
N HIS A 107 -20.49 -4.58 -10.41
CA HIS A 107 -20.19 -5.89 -11.01
C HIS A 107 -20.22 -7.02 -10.00
N GLY A 108 -20.61 -8.19 -10.48
CA GLY A 108 -20.68 -9.43 -9.73
C GLY A 108 -22.00 -9.62 -9.02
N GLU A 109 -22.01 -10.51 -8.02
CA GLU A 109 -23.16 -10.84 -7.19
C GLU A 109 -22.84 -10.60 -5.70
N PRO A 110 -23.86 -10.39 -4.83
CA PRO A 110 -23.62 -10.33 -3.40
C PRO A 110 -22.92 -11.59 -2.87
N PRO A 111 -22.00 -11.48 -1.90
CA PRO A 111 -21.69 -10.25 -1.13
C PRO A 111 -20.68 -9.31 -1.78
N TYR A 112 -20.08 -9.66 -2.92
CA TYR A 112 -19.02 -8.87 -3.53
C TYR A 112 -19.50 -7.67 -4.34
N ARG A 113 -20.76 -7.70 -4.83
CA ARG A 113 -21.38 -6.51 -5.42
C ARG A 113 -21.95 -5.63 -4.33
N THR A 114 -21.18 -4.68 -3.88
CA THR A 114 -21.55 -3.76 -2.80
C THR A 114 -20.66 -2.53 -2.81
N ASP A 115 -21.20 -1.42 -2.31
CA ASP A 115 -20.38 -0.29 -1.88
C ASP A 115 -19.66 -0.66 -0.58
N CYS A 116 -18.41 -0.25 -0.45
CA CYS A 116 -17.61 -0.56 0.72
C CYS A 116 -16.62 0.56 1.04
N ALA A 117 -16.18 0.60 2.29
CA ALA A 117 -15.15 1.53 2.75
C ALA A 117 -13.73 1.15 2.35
N CYS A 118 -13.51 -0.09 1.86
CA CYS A 118 -12.16 -0.59 1.54
C CYS A 118 -11.70 -0.30 0.11
N ARG A 119 -12.64 -0.11 -0.86
CA ARG A 119 -12.28 0.10 -2.25
C ARG A 119 -11.75 1.52 -2.47
N LYS A 120 -10.49 1.67 -2.88
CA LYS A 120 -9.95 2.97 -3.30
C LYS A 120 -10.84 3.58 -4.40
N PRO A 121 -11.28 4.85 -4.29
CA PRO A 121 -10.72 5.95 -3.50
C PRO A 121 -11.11 6.01 -2.03
N GLU A 122 -11.89 5.06 -1.49
CA GLU A 122 -12.13 5.01 -0.06
C GLU A 122 -10.87 4.56 0.70
N PRO A 123 -10.61 5.13 1.89
CA PRO A 123 -9.35 4.95 2.61
C PRO A 123 -9.32 3.70 3.51
N GLY A 124 -10.33 2.85 3.47
CA GLY A 124 -10.54 1.80 4.47
C GLY A 124 -9.37 0.84 4.66
N MET A 125 -8.67 0.43 3.58
CA MET A 125 -7.50 -0.44 3.70
C MET A 125 -6.32 0.25 4.41
N LEU A 126 -6.11 1.55 4.13
CA LEU A 126 -5.07 2.34 4.81
C LEU A 126 -5.40 2.53 6.30
N LEU A 127 -6.64 2.91 6.59
CA LEU A 127 -7.11 3.11 7.98
C LEU A 127 -7.06 1.81 8.78
N GLN A 128 -7.37 0.67 8.15
CA GLN A 128 -7.25 -0.65 8.78
C GLN A 128 -5.79 -0.93 9.16
N ALA A 129 -4.85 -0.74 8.23
CA ALA A 129 -3.42 -0.92 8.52
C ALA A 129 -2.96 0.00 9.67
N MET A 130 -3.40 1.27 9.68
CA MET A 130 -3.05 2.22 10.74
C MET A 130 -3.66 1.86 12.10
N ALA A 131 -4.79 1.14 12.12
CA ALA A 131 -5.41 0.66 13.34
C ALA A 131 -4.75 -0.62 13.89
N GLU A 132 -4.29 -1.50 12.99
CA GLU A 132 -3.68 -2.79 13.34
C GLU A 132 -2.19 -2.68 13.68
N TRP A 133 -1.51 -1.66 13.15
CA TRP A 133 -0.05 -1.48 13.27
C TRP A 133 0.30 -0.13 13.90
N PRO A 134 1.45 0.00 14.57
CA PRO A 134 1.88 1.25 15.18
C PRO A 134 2.41 2.23 14.11
N VAL A 135 1.53 2.69 13.23
CA VAL A 135 1.87 3.62 12.14
C VAL A 135 1.93 5.05 12.66
N GLU A 136 3.00 5.78 12.29
CA GLU A 136 3.09 7.23 12.39
C GLU A 136 2.63 7.84 11.05
N PRO A 137 1.47 8.52 10.98
CA PRO A 137 0.98 9.06 9.72
C PRO A 137 1.90 10.13 9.11
N LYS A 138 2.52 10.96 9.97
CA LYS A 138 3.45 12.00 9.51
C LYS A 138 4.70 11.37 8.89
N GLY A 139 4.92 11.66 7.61
CA GLY A 139 6.00 11.07 6.82
C GLY A 139 5.72 9.66 6.30
N SER A 140 4.50 9.15 6.52
CA SER A 140 3.98 7.99 5.79
C SER A 140 3.42 8.41 4.44
N PHE A 141 3.43 7.52 3.47
CA PHE A 141 3.00 7.83 2.11
C PHE A 141 2.42 6.61 1.39
N LEU A 142 1.66 6.88 0.32
CA LEU A 142 1.18 5.87 -0.61
C LEU A 142 1.74 6.15 -2.01
N ILE A 143 2.21 5.10 -2.69
CA ILE A 143 2.54 5.12 -4.12
C ILE A 143 1.47 4.33 -4.86
N GLY A 144 0.80 4.99 -5.80
CA GLY A 144 -0.23 4.40 -6.66
C GLY A 144 -0.06 4.86 -8.10
N ASP A 145 -0.71 4.19 -9.04
CA ASP A 145 -0.68 4.52 -10.47
C ASP A 145 -1.93 5.26 -10.95
N ARG A 146 -2.92 5.44 -10.06
CA ARG A 146 -4.23 6.04 -10.36
C ARG A 146 -4.60 7.17 -9.40
N ASP A 147 -5.45 8.07 -9.87
CA ASP A 147 -5.99 9.15 -9.05
C ASP A 147 -6.76 8.63 -7.83
N THR A 148 -7.38 7.45 -7.92
CA THR A 148 -8.07 6.80 -6.79
C THR A 148 -7.14 6.46 -5.64
N ASP A 149 -5.87 6.18 -5.92
CA ASP A 149 -4.83 5.95 -4.90
C ASP A 149 -4.51 7.24 -4.15
N LEU A 150 -4.30 8.35 -4.90
CA LEU A 150 -4.03 9.66 -4.33
C LEU A 150 -5.19 10.16 -3.46
N GLN A 151 -6.42 9.95 -3.92
CA GLN A 151 -7.62 10.30 -3.15
C GLN A 151 -7.72 9.47 -1.86
N ALA A 152 -7.42 8.17 -1.93
CA ALA A 152 -7.40 7.31 -0.75
C ALA A 152 -6.33 7.76 0.27
N ALA A 153 -5.12 8.10 -0.19
CA ALA A 153 -4.05 8.64 0.64
C ALA A 153 -4.47 9.96 1.31
N GLN A 154 -5.01 10.90 0.54
CA GLN A 154 -5.51 12.18 1.05
C GLN A 154 -6.58 11.98 2.14
N ARG A 155 -7.56 11.10 1.90
CA ARG A 155 -8.63 10.78 2.86
C ARG A 155 -8.11 10.09 4.11
N ALA A 156 -7.01 9.34 4.00
CA ALA A 156 -6.34 8.71 5.13
C ALA A 156 -5.37 9.66 5.88
N GLY A 157 -5.17 10.89 5.38
CA GLY A 157 -4.29 11.88 6.02
C GLY A 157 -2.80 11.63 5.80
N ILE A 158 -2.42 10.95 4.71
CA ILE A 158 -1.02 10.73 4.32
C ILE A 158 -0.73 11.27 2.92
N GLU A 159 0.56 11.40 2.59
CA GLU A 159 1.00 11.85 1.26
C GLU A 159 0.74 10.76 0.21
N GLY A 160 0.22 11.16 -0.96
CA GLY A 160 0.07 10.30 -2.13
C GLY A 160 1.05 10.67 -3.23
N THR A 161 1.72 9.69 -3.83
CA THR A 161 2.62 9.88 -4.97
C THR A 161 2.10 9.08 -6.16
N LEU A 162 1.89 9.78 -7.29
CA LEU A 162 1.48 9.13 -8.53
C LEU A 162 2.72 8.53 -9.23
N TYR A 163 2.71 7.22 -9.41
CA TYR A 163 3.75 6.51 -10.14
C TYR A 163 3.39 6.39 -11.62
N ARG A 164 4.31 6.75 -12.48
CA ARG A 164 4.12 6.71 -13.94
C ARG A 164 5.12 5.79 -14.66
N GLY A 165 5.60 4.77 -13.94
CA GLY A 165 6.62 3.86 -14.43
C GLY A 165 8.05 4.35 -14.14
N GLY A 166 9.02 3.59 -14.62
CA GLY A 166 10.44 3.81 -14.34
C GLY A 166 10.94 2.98 -13.14
N ASP A 167 12.08 3.36 -12.60
CA ASP A 167 12.69 2.67 -11.46
C ASP A 167 12.00 3.07 -10.15
N LEU A 168 11.27 2.13 -9.53
CA LEU A 168 10.53 2.38 -8.31
C LEU A 168 11.44 2.66 -7.11
N ASP A 169 12.65 2.05 -7.06
CA ASP A 169 13.62 2.33 -5.99
C ASP A 169 14.10 3.78 -6.05
N ALA A 170 14.34 4.32 -7.24
CA ALA A 170 14.69 5.72 -7.41
C ALA A 170 13.56 6.67 -6.95
N VAL A 171 12.29 6.31 -7.23
CA VAL A 171 11.13 7.09 -6.76
C VAL A 171 11.06 7.09 -5.24
N VAL A 172 11.19 5.92 -4.60
CA VAL A 172 11.20 5.78 -3.12
C VAL A 172 12.35 6.57 -2.51
N ALA A 173 13.56 6.47 -3.06
CA ALA A 173 14.73 7.23 -2.59
C ALA A 173 14.46 8.75 -2.62
N GLY A 174 13.83 9.24 -3.69
CA GLY A 174 13.46 10.66 -3.81
C GLY A 174 12.40 11.10 -2.79
N ILE A 175 11.40 10.26 -2.47
CA ILE A 175 10.41 10.55 -1.43
C ILE A 175 11.09 10.63 -0.05
N MET A 176 11.92 9.65 0.27
CA MET A 176 12.62 9.59 1.56
C MET A 176 13.55 10.80 1.77
N ALA A 177 14.27 11.26 0.73
CA ALA A 177 15.12 12.42 0.81
C ALA A 177 14.34 13.71 1.16
N ARG A 178 13.21 13.96 0.48
CA ARG A 178 12.34 15.13 0.78
C ARG A 178 11.78 15.11 2.21
N SER A 179 11.45 13.91 2.72
CA SER A 179 10.94 13.76 4.09
C SER A 179 11.99 14.06 5.17
N MET A 180 13.29 13.96 4.84
CA MET A 180 14.39 14.30 5.75
C MET A 180 14.66 15.82 5.77
N ASP A 181 14.58 16.50 4.62
CA ASP A 181 14.82 17.95 4.51
C ASP A 181 13.73 18.77 5.23
N GLY A 182 12.48 18.29 5.23
CA GLY A 182 11.36 18.92 5.95
C GLY A 182 11.48 18.90 7.46
N VAL A 183 12.29 18.01 8.04
CA VAL A 183 12.55 17.93 9.50
C VAL A 183 13.66 18.91 9.91
N ALA A 184 14.61 19.21 9.03
CA ALA A 184 15.72 20.12 9.31
C ALA A 184 15.32 21.61 9.25
N ALA A 185 14.22 21.96 8.58
CA ALA A 185 13.76 23.35 8.41
C ALA A 185 12.77 23.84 9.50
N GLY A 186 12.42 23.00 10.48
CA GLY A 186 11.43 23.26 11.53
C GLY A 186 11.98 23.22 12.96
N GLY A 187 13.30 23.35 13.13
CA GLY A 187 13.99 23.38 14.42
C GLY A 187 14.39 24.79 14.85
#